data_e1fbdf4c92cbb01df6417117b261fea4
#
_entry.id   e1fbdf4c92cbb01df6417117b261fea4
#
_cell.length_a   1.000
_cell.length_b   1.000
_cell.length_c   1.000
_cell.angle_alpha   90.00
_cell.angle_beta   90.00
_cell.angle_gamma   90.00
#
_symmetry.space_group_name_H-M   'P 1'
#
loop_
_entity.id
_entity.type
_entity.pdbx_description
1 polymer ?
#
loop_
_entity_poly.entity_id
_entity_poly.type
_entity_poly.pdbx_seq_one_letter_code
_entity_poly.pdbx_strand_id
1 'polypeptide(L)'
;MIVVLRLGHRPERDKRVTTHVCLTARVLGADAVFVDTHDSGLERTVAGVVARFGGDFAVKTGVEWRPLLRQFEGTKVHLTMYGESLATAVKRIPRHRNLIIVVGAEKVPRAVYDLVDLNVAVGNQPHSEVAALAVFLDRLTAGGWARKRYRGKLRILPTRRGKRVVEAGK
;
A
#
# COMPACT_ATOMS: atom_id res chain seq x y z
N MET A 1 -10.74 6.35 -3.52
CA MET A 1 -9.26 6.37 -3.62
C MET A 1 -8.68 5.70 -2.38
N ILE A 2 -7.70 4.81 -2.57
CA ILE A 2 -6.97 4.13 -1.48
C ILE A 2 -5.50 4.54 -1.58
N VAL A 3 -4.98 5.17 -0.53
CA VAL A 3 -3.58 5.61 -0.44
C VAL A 3 -2.90 4.88 0.70
N VAL A 4 -1.66 4.44 0.51
CA VAL A 4 -0.82 3.90 1.58
C VAL A 4 0.21 4.96 1.97
N LEU A 5 0.34 5.23 3.27
CA LEU A 5 1.37 6.10 3.84
C LEU A 5 2.41 5.24 4.55
N ARG A 6 3.63 5.24 4.03
CA ARG A 6 4.79 4.53 4.58
C ARG A 6 5.59 5.48 5.46
N LEU A 7 5.73 5.18 6.74
CA LEU A 7 6.50 5.96 7.71
C LEU A 7 7.82 5.29 8.10
N GLY A 8 8.83 6.11 8.35
CA GLY A 8 10.14 5.66 8.83
C GLY A 8 10.99 4.96 7.76
N HIS A 9 10.80 5.29 6.49
CA HIS A 9 11.62 4.77 5.41
C HIS A 9 13.06 5.28 5.51
N ARG A 10 14.02 4.36 5.41
CA ARG A 10 15.45 4.65 5.34
C ARG A 10 15.98 4.16 3.99
N PRO A 11 16.33 5.04 3.04
CA PRO A 11 16.69 4.68 1.67
C PRO A 11 17.81 3.63 1.58
N GLU A 12 18.84 3.73 2.43
CA GLU A 12 19.99 2.82 2.41
C GLU A 12 19.66 1.43 2.98
N ARG A 13 18.70 1.32 3.89
CA ARG A 13 18.36 0.08 4.60
C ARG A 13 17.09 -0.59 4.10
N ASP A 14 16.05 0.21 3.88
CA ASP A 14 14.68 -0.29 3.70
C ASP A 14 14.23 -0.29 2.24
N LYS A 15 15.10 0.09 1.30
CA LYS A 15 14.79 0.26 -0.14
C LYS A 15 14.02 -0.93 -0.72
N ARG A 16 14.50 -2.15 -0.46
CA ARG A 16 13.84 -3.36 -0.97
C ARG A 16 12.47 -3.56 -0.35
N VAL A 17 12.34 -3.42 0.96
CA VAL A 17 11.06 -3.62 1.67
C VAL A 17 10.04 -2.56 1.26
N THR A 18 10.45 -1.29 1.16
CA THR A 18 9.55 -0.21 0.72
C THR A 18 9.13 -0.38 -0.74
N THR A 19 10.02 -0.86 -1.62
CA THR A 19 9.63 -1.26 -2.99
C THR A 19 8.55 -2.35 -2.95
N HIS A 20 8.69 -3.37 -2.09
CA HIS A 20 7.67 -4.42 -1.95
C HIS A 20 6.35 -3.87 -1.39
N VAL A 21 6.37 -2.93 -0.44
CA VAL A 21 5.15 -2.22 0.01
C VAL A 21 4.45 -1.56 -1.18
N CYS A 22 5.18 -0.82 -2.02
CA CYS A 22 4.62 -0.16 -3.19
C CYS A 22 4.02 -1.15 -4.20
N LEU A 23 4.72 -2.23 -4.51
CA LEU A 23 4.25 -3.25 -5.46
C LEU A 23 3.05 -4.03 -4.92
N THR A 24 3.04 -4.34 -3.63
CA THR A 24 1.91 -4.98 -2.94
C THR A 24 0.69 -4.06 -2.94
N ALA A 25 0.85 -2.80 -2.56
CA ALA A 25 -0.22 -1.81 -2.60
C ALA A 25 -0.84 -1.71 -4.01
N ARG A 26 0.02 -1.58 -5.04
CA ARG A 26 -0.40 -1.50 -6.44
C ARG A 26 -1.24 -2.70 -6.88
N VAL A 27 -0.74 -3.91 -6.66
CA VAL A 27 -1.42 -5.12 -7.15
C VAL A 27 -2.72 -5.40 -6.39
N LEU A 28 -2.78 -5.02 -5.11
CA LEU A 28 -3.96 -5.24 -4.25
C LEU A 28 -4.96 -4.08 -4.27
N GLY A 29 -4.80 -3.13 -5.20
CA GLY A 29 -5.85 -2.18 -5.55
C GLY A 29 -5.72 -0.79 -4.95
N ALA A 30 -4.62 -0.47 -4.25
CA ALA A 30 -4.34 0.91 -3.89
C ALA A 30 -4.03 1.77 -5.12
N ASP A 31 -4.26 3.07 -5.00
CA ASP A 31 -4.06 4.05 -6.07
C ASP A 31 -2.71 4.74 -5.97
N ALA A 32 -2.15 4.89 -4.74
CA ALA A 32 -0.86 5.52 -4.52
C ALA A 32 -0.18 5.02 -3.24
N VAL A 33 1.14 5.24 -3.18
CA VAL A 33 1.93 5.16 -1.94
C VAL A 33 2.64 6.50 -1.72
N PHE A 34 2.48 7.05 -0.53
CA PHE A 34 3.23 8.19 -0.03
C PHE A 34 4.27 7.71 0.98
N VAL A 35 5.47 8.28 0.93
CA VAL A 35 6.59 7.94 1.79
C VAL A 35 7.09 9.21 2.46
N ASP A 36 7.31 9.17 3.76
CA ASP A 36 7.73 10.33 4.54
C ASP A 36 9.14 10.83 4.18
N THR A 37 10.03 9.94 3.82
CA THR A 37 11.42 10.25 3.47
C THR A 37 11.59 10.33 1.97
N HIS A 38 12.37 11.29 1.48
CA HIS A 38 12.65 11.45 0.05
C HIS A 38 13.52 10.31 -0.50
N ASP A 39 13.06 9.65 -1.57
CA ASP A 39 13.79 8.60 -2.33
C ASP A 39 13.38 8.61 -3.80
N SER A 40 14.04 9.40 -4.62
CA SER A 40 13.80 9.45 -6.06
C SER A 40 14.13 8.13 -6.79
N GLY A 41 14.99 7.30 -6.20
CA GLY A 41 15.31 5.95 -6.71
C GLY A 41 14.13 5.00 -6.59
N LEU A 42 13.41 5.05 -5.46
CA LEU A 42 12.18 4.31 -5.26
C LEU A 42 11.10 4.74 -6.27
N GLU A 43 10.89 6.04 -6.43
CA GLU A 43 9.92 6.60 -7.39
C GLU A 43 10.20 6.10 -8.81
N ARG A 44 11.45 6.22 -9.27
CA ARG A 44 11.86 5.72 -10.61
C ARG A 44 11.65 4.22 -10.75
N THR A 45 11.98 3.44 -9.74
CA THR A 45 11.83 1.97 -9.75
C THR A 45 10.37 1.57 -9.96
N VAL A 46 9.46 2.17 -9.19
CA VAL A 46 8.03 1.86 -9.28
C VAL A 46 7.41 2.41 -10.55
N ALA A 47 7.78 3.63 -10.96
CA ALA A 47 7.35 4.21 -12.24
C ALA A 47 7.75 3.31 -13.43
N GLY A 48 8.95 2.72 -13.42
CA GLY A 48 9.38 1.74 -14.40
C GLY A 48 8.51 0.48 -14.46
N VAL A 49 7.97 0.03 -13.32
CA VAL A 49 7.00 -1.08 -13.30
C VAL A 49 5.66 -0.64 -13.89
N VAL A 50 5.15 0.53 -13.53
CA VAL A 50 3.90 1.10 -14.06
C VAL A 50 4.00 1.29 -15.57
N ALA A 51 5.10 1.85 -16.08
CA ALA A 51 5.31 2.07 -17.52
C ALA A 51 5.29 0.75 -18.32
N ARG A 52 5.80 -0.35 -17.74
CA ARG A 52 5.81 -1.67 -18.41
C ARG A 52 4.49 -2.40 -18.30
N PHE A 53 3.90 -2.44 -17.10
CA PHE A 53 2.74 -3.29 -16.79
C PHE A 53 1.41 -2.51 -16.70
N GLY A 54 1.44 -1.18 -16.83
CA GLY A 54 0.26 -0.32 -16.88
C GLY A 54 -0.36 0.01 -15.52
N GLY A 55 -1.48 0.75 -15.57
CA GLY A 55 -2.21 1.27 -14.42
C GLY A 55 -1.77 2.68 -14.01
N ASP A 56 -2.62 3.35 -13.22
CA ASP A 56 -2.45 4.75 -12.81
C ASP A 56 -1.89 4.88 -11.38
N PHE A 57 -1.02 3.97 -11.01
CA PHE A 57 -0.43 3.94 -9.67
C PHE A 57 0.75 4.90 -9.55
N ALA A 58 0.75 5.71 -8.49
CA ALA A 58 1.78 6.70 -8.21
C ALA A 58 2.52 6.42 -6.89
N VAL A 59 3.80 6.80 -6.84
CA VAL A 59 4.58 6.88 -5.60
C VAL A 59 5.10 8.30 -5.46
N LYS A 60 4.92 8.90 -4.29
CA LYS A 60 5.44 10.21 -3.93
C LYS A 60 6.23 10.08 -2.64
N THR A 61 7.48 10.54 -2.65
CA THR A 61 8.38 10.50 -1.49
C THR A 61 8.63 11.91 -0.92
N GLY A 62 9.12 11.99 0.31
CA GLY A 62 9.34 13.27 0.99
C GLY A 62 8.03 13.95 1.44
N VAL A 63 7.01 13.16 1.81
CA VAL A 63 5.70 13.72 2.19
C VAL A 63 5.65 14.02 3.67
N GLU A 64 5.25 15.23 4.03
CA GLU A 64 4.99 15.62 5.41
C GLU A 64 3.73 14.91 5.93
N TRP A 65 3.91 13.81 6.64
CA TRP A 65 2.83 12.94 7.05
C TRP A 65 1.83 13.58 8.06
N ARG A 66 2.29 14.49 8.92
CA ARG A 66 1.41 15.14 9.92
C ARG A 66 0.36 16.03 9.30
N PRO A 67 0.71 17.01 8.43
CA PRO A 67 -0.28 17.78 7.69
C PRO A 67 -1.16 16.88 6.83
N LEU A 68 -0.58 15.89 6.14
CA LEU A 68 -1.34 14.96 5.32
C LEU A 68 -2.44 14.24 6.12
N LEU A 69 -2.11 13.64 7.27
CA LEU A 69 -3.09 12.93 8.09
C LEU A 69 -4.15 13.87 8.68
N ARG A 70 -3.79 15.09 9.07
CA ARG A 70 -4.75 16.08 9.60
C ARG A 70 -5.75 16.54 8.55
N GLN A 71 -5.30 16.73 7.32
CA GLN A 71 -6.10 17.32 6.22
C GLN A 71 -6.77 16.23 5.35
N PHE A 72 -6.45 14.94 5.56
CA PHE A 72 -7.01 13.88 4.73
C PHE A 72 -8.51 13.73 4.96
N GLU A 73 -9.27 14.00 3.91
CA GLU A 73 -10.73 13.84 3.88
C GLU A 73 -11.10 12.39 3.52
N GLY A 74 -11.28 11.57 4.55
CA GLY A 74 -11.58 10.14 4.38
C GLY A 74 -11.30 9.36 5.66
N THR A 75 -11.36 8.07 5.58
CA THR A 75 -11.03 7.18 6.71
C THR A 75 -9.53 7.00 6.81
N LYS A 76 -8.99 7.13 8.01
CA LYS A 76 -7.57 6.96 8.33
C LYS A 76 -7.39 5.69 9.16
N VAL A 77 -6.60 4.75 8.64
CA VAL A 77 -6.32 3.47 9.30
C VAL A 77 -4.82 3.31 9.52
N HIS A 78 -4.41 2.94 10.70
CA HIS A 78 -3.02 2.57 11.00
C HIS A 78 -2.94 1.06 11.25
N LEU A 79 -2.10 0.38 10.47
CA LEU A 79 -1.83 -1.05 10.67
C LEU A 79 -0.74 -1.22 11.72
N THR A 80 -1.12 -1.80 12.86
CA THR A 80 -0.23 -2.00 14.00
C THR A 80 -0.64 -3.24 14.79
N MET A 81 0.33 -4.00 15.28
CA MET A 81 0.03 -5.20 16.09
C MET A 81 -0.69 -4.89 17.42
N TYR A 82 -0.75 -3.62 17.81
CA TYR A 82 -1.42 -3.16 19.03
C TYR A 82 -2.88 -2.75 18.82
N GLY A 83 -3.37 -2.81 17.58
CA GLY A 83 -4.71 -2.37 17.22
C GLY A 83 -5.81 -3.38 17.55
N GLU A 84 -7.04 -2.99 17.23
CA GLU A 84 -8.20 -3.87 17.26
C GLU A 84 -8.15 -4.89 16.11
N SER A 85 -8.89 -5.99 16.25
CA SER A 85 -8.93 -7.06 15.26
C SER A 85 -9.38 -6.55 13.88
N LEU A 86 -8.65 -6.95 12.83
CA LEU A 86 -9.00 -6.70 11.44
C LEU A 86 -10.45 -7.13 11.11
N ALA A 87 -10.88 -8.27 11.63
CA ALA A 87 -12.22 -8.81 11.36
C ALA A 87 -13.35 -7.87 11.85
N THR A 88 -13.09 -7.15 12.94
CA THR A 88 -14.01 -6.14 13.50
C THR A 88 -13.87 -4.81 12.76
N ALA A 89 -12.64 -4.34 12.58
CA ALA A 89 -12.35 -3.03 12.00
C ALA A 89 -12.85 -2.91 10.56
N VAL A 90 -12.63 -3.93 9.73
CA VAL A 90 -12.97 -3.90 8.30
C VAL A 90 -14.46 -3.66 8.03
N LYS A 91 -15.31 -4.09 8.95
CA LYS A 91 -16.78 -3.89 8.85
C LYS A 91 -17.21 -2.43 9.04
N ARG A 92 -16.37 -1.62 9.71
CA ARG A 92 -16.62 -0.20 9.99
C ARG A 92 -16.03 0.74 8.96
N ILE A 93 -15.19 0.23 8.04
CA ILE A 93 -14.58 1.05 7.00
C ILE A 93 -15.57 1.24 5.83
N PRO A 94 -15.99 2.48 5.54
CA PRO A 94 -16.91 2.75 4.44
C PRO A 94 -16.24 2.47 3.08
N ARG A 95 -16.86 1.60 2.28
CA ARG A 95 -16.29 1.14 1.00
C ARG A 95 -16.23 2.21 -0.11
N HIS A 96 -16.97 3.30 0.04
CA HIS A 96 -17.11 4.35 -0.98
C HIS A 96 -16.42 5.67 -0.61
N ARG A 97 -15.62 5.69 0.46
CA ARG A 97 -14.87 6.88 0.89
C ARG A 97 -13.39 6.74 0.57
N ASN A 98 -12.70 7.88 0.55
CA ASN A 98 -11.24 7.89 0.52
C ASN A 98 -10.69 7.20 1.77
N LEU A 99 -9.60 6.46 1.58
CA LEU A 99 -8.94 5.73 2.64
C LEU A 99 -7.44 5.98 2.60
N ILE A 100 -6.84 6.32 3.73
CA ILE A 100 -5.40 6.31 3.91
C ILE A 100 -5.01 5.23 4.91
N ILE A 101 -4.04 4.39 4.52
CA ILE A 101 -3.54 3.26 5.31
C ILE A 101 -2.11 3.57 5.71
N VAL A 102 -1.86 3.72 7.01
CA VAL A 102 -0.52 3.99 7.55
C VAL A 102 0.15 2.67 7.89
N VAL A 103 1.38 2.49 7.39
CA VAL A 103 2.28 1.38 7.73
C VAL A 103 3.65 1.91 8.15
N GLY A 104 4.21 1.38 9.23
CA GLY A 104 5.52 1.80 9.75
C GLY A 104 6.64 0.84 9.37
N ALA A 105 7.87 1.37 9.23
CA ALA A 105 9.09 0.58 9.10
C ALA A 105 9.61 0.06 10.46
N GLU A 106 9.41 0.86 11.48
CA GLU A 106 9.82 0.62 12.88
C GLU A 106 8.76 1.19 13.82
N LYS A 107 9.21 1.72 14.99
CA LYS A 107 8.32 2.40 15.92
C LYS A 107 7.68 3.62 15.26
N VAL A 108 6.38 3.53 15.08
CA VAL A 108 5.58 4.65 14.59
C VAL A 108 5.38 5.68 15.70
N PRO A 109 5.50 6.98 15.45
CA PRO A 109 5.27 8.02 16.45
C PRO A 109 3.88 7.90 17.10
N ARG A 110 3.78 8.10 18.41
CA ARG A 110 2.52 8.03 19.15
C ARG A 110 1.42 8.89 18.52
N ALA A 111 1.77 10.06 18.01
CA ALA A 111 0.82 10.97 17.36
C ALA A 111 0.05 10.32 16.19
N VAL A 112 0.58 9.27 15.55
CA VAL A 112 -0.15 8.54 14.49
C VAL A 112 -1.36 7.84 15.07
N TYR A 113 -1.21 7.19 16.25
CA TYR A 113 -2.30 6.50 16.93
C TYR A 113 -3.48 7.43 17.25
N ASP A 114 -3.19 8.70 17.54
CA ASP A 114 -4.17 9.72 17.91
C ASP A 114 -4.78 10.43 16.68
N LEU A 115 -4.09 10.42 15.53
CA LEU A 115 -4.51 11.10 14.28
C LEU A 115 -5.35 10.22 13.34
N VAL A 116 -5.39 8.91 13.57
CA VAL A 116 -6.16 7.98 12.74
C VAL A 116 -7.51 7.65 13.38
N ASP A 117 -8.45 7.23 12.54
CA ASP A 117 -9.78 6.81 13.01
C ASP A 117 -9.76 5.38 13.57
N LEU A 118 -8.86 4.54 13.06
CA LEU A 118 -8.76 3.12 13.43
C LEU A 118 -7.29 2.68 13.53
N ASN A 119 -6.93 2.08 14.67
CA ASN A 119 -5.70 1.32 14.82
C ASN A 119 -6.06 -0.17 14.68
N VAL A 120 -5.52 -0.85 13.67
CA VAL A 120 -5.97 -2.19 13.27
C VAL A 120 -4.83 -3.19 13.30
N ALA A 121 -5.05 -4.33 13.95
CA ALA A 121 -4.15 -5.45 13.96
C ALA A 121 -4.60 -6.53 12.97
N VAL A 122 -3.73 -6.90 12.03
CA VAL A 122 -3.88 -8.11 11.21
C VAL A 122 -3.59 -9.35 12.05
N GLY A 123 -2.70 -9.21 13.02
CA GLY A 123 -2.45 -10.14 14.11
C GLY A 123 -1.74 -9.40 15.25
N ASN A 124 -2.00 -9.79 16.49
CA ASN A 124 -1.39 -9.18 17.68
C ASN A 124 -0.05 -9.83 18.03
N GLN A 125 0.77 -10.10 17.02
CA GLN A 125 2.14 -10.62 17.13
C GLN A 125 3.05 -9.86 16.14
N PRO A 126 4.36 -9.78 16.39
CA PRO A 126 5.30 -9.19 15.42
C PRO A 126 5.24 -9.89 14.07
N HIS A 127 5.06 -9.12 13.01
CA HIS A 127 5.03 -9.62 11.63
C HIS A 127 5.43 -8.51 10.64
N SER A 128 5.60 -8.88 9.37
CA SER A 128 5.94 -7.93 8.29
C SER A 128 4.79 -6.97 7.99
N GLU A 129 5.12 -5.70 7.83
CA GLU A 129 4.21 -4.65 7.36
C GLU A 129 3.69 -4.91 5.93
N VAL A 130 4.47 -5.57 5.08
CA VAL A 130 4.04 -5.99 3.73
C VAL A 130 2.93 -7.03 3.83
N ALA A 131 3.09 -8.01 4.74
CA ALA A 131 2.08 -9.03 4.99
C ALA A 131 0.80 -8.42 5.58
N ALA A 132 0.94 -7.52 6.56
CA ALA A 132 -0.19 -6.81 7.14
C ALA A 132 -0.97 -6.02 6.08
N LEU A 133 -0.27 -5.25 5.25
CA LEU A 133 -0.89 -4.49 4.17
C LEU A 133 -1.62 -5.40 3.17
N ALA A 134 -0.99 -6.51 2.78
CA ALA A 134 -1.58 -7.46 1.84
C ALA A 134 -2.89 -8.06 2.36
N VAL A 135 -2.87 -8.58 3.59
CA VAL A 135 -4.06 -9.18 4.22
C VAL A 135 -5.15 -8.14 4.45
N PHE A 136 -4.79 -6.93 4.88
CA PHE A 136 -5.75 -5.84 5.07
C PHE A 136 -6.45 -5.47 3.76
N LEU A 137 -5.70 -5.23 2.68
CA LEU A 137 -6.25 -4.86 1.37
C LEU A 137 -7.11 -5.99 0.78
N ASP A 138 -6.68 -7.25 0.92
CA ASP A 138 -7.46 -8.39 0.48
C ASP A 138 -8.83 -8.46 1.18
N ARG A 139 -8.85 -8.33 2.50
CA ARG A 139 -10.08 -8.32 3.29
C ARG A 139 -10.98 -7.12 2.98
N LEU A 140 -10.38 -5.94 2.83
CA LEU A 140 -11.09 -4.70 2.50
C LEU A 140 -11.81 -4.81 1.15
N THR A 141 -11.14 -5.35 0.15
CA THR A 141 -11.65 -5.47 -1.23
C THR A 141 -12.41 -6.78 -1.48
N ALA A 142 -12.45 -7.68 -0.51
CA ALA A 142 -13.02 -9.03 -0.65
C ALA A 142 -12.49 -9.75 -1.91
N GLY A 143 -11.17 -9.68 -2.14
CA GLY A 143 -10.52 -10.28 -3.29
C GLY A 143 -10.79 -9.57 -4.64
N GLY A 144 -11.47 -8.43 -4.62
CA GLY A 144 -11.84 -7.67 -5.84
C GLY A 144 -10.64 -7.22 -6.67
N TRP A 145 -9.48 -7.05 -6.04
CA TRP A 145 -8.21 -6.74 -6.70
C TRP A 145 -7.82 -7.76 -7.79
N ALA A 146 -8.20 -9.03 -7.64
CA ALA A 146 -7.89 -10.09 -8.62
C ALA A 146 -8.55 -9.86 -9.99
N ARG A 147 -9.61 -9.06 -10.05
CA ARG A 147 -10.31 -8.69 -11.29
C ARG A 147 -9.76 -7.43 -11.94
N LYS A 148 -8.83 -6.70 -11.26
CA LYS A 148 -8.25 -5.46 -11.80
C LYS A 148 -7.43 -5.77 -13.05
N ARG A 149 -7.72 -5.08 -14.14
CA ARG A 149 -7.01 -5.19 -15.41
C ARG A 149 -5.99 -4.08 -15.53
N TYR A 150 -4.76 -4.42 -15.85
CA TYR A 150 -3.68 -3.49 -16.12
C TYR A 150 -3.42 -3.44 -17.63
N ARG A 151 -3.48 -2.24 -18.22
CA ARG A 151 -3.21 -2.01 -19.64
C ARG A 151 -1.82 -1.42 -19.76
N GLY A 152 -0.80 -2.24 -19.87
CA GLY A 152 0.61 -1.85 -20.07
C GLY A 152 1.20 -2.41 -21.35
N LYS A 153 2.46 -2.08 -21.61
CA LYS A 153 3.22 -2.62 -22.75
C LYS A 153 3.43 -4.11 -22.67
N LEU A 154 3.50 -4.65 -21.45
CA LEU A 154 3.69 -6.07 -21.18
C LEU A 154 2.48 -6.62 -20.42
N ARG A 155 2.08 -7.83 -20.77
CA ARG A 155 1.03 -8.59 -20.10
C ARG A 155 1.53 -9.97 -19.70
N ILE A 156 1.35 -10.30 -18.42
CA ILE A 156 1.63 -11.64 -17.89
C ILE A 156 0.41 -12.52 -18.16
N LEU A 157 0.63 -13.63 -18.84
CA LEU A 157 -0.41 -14.64 -19.06
C LEU A 157 -0.25 -15.75 -18.02
N PRO A 158 -1.31 -16.09 -17.26
CA PRO A 158 -1.27 -17.20 -16.31
C PRO A 158 -0.92 -18.50 -17.03
N THR A 159 0.00 -19.28 -16.45
CA THR A 159 0.39 -20.60 -16.94
C THR A 159 0.50 -21.58 -15.78
N ARG A 160 0.22 -22.87 -16.04
CA ARG A 160 0.42 -23.91 -15.00
C ARG A 160 1.90 -24.14 -14.71
N ARG A 161 2.77 -23.94 -15.70
CA ARG A 161 4.22 -24.12 -15.58
C ARG A 161 4.95 -23.07 -16.42
N GLY A 162 6.03 -22.52 -15.89
CA GLY A 162 6.88 -21.56 -16.58
C GLY A 162 6.38 -20.11 -16.52
N LYS A 163 6.89 -19.27 -17.40
CA LYS A 163 6.62 -17.82 -17.48
C LYS A 163 6.15 -17.47 -18.90
N ARG A 164 5.04 -16.75 -19.02
CA ARG A 164 4.56 -16.24 -20.29
C ARG A 164 4.25 -14.76 -20.19
N VAL A 165 5.07 -13.93 -20.84
CA VAL A 165 4.89 -12.50 -20.94
C VAL A 165 4.75 -12.16 -22.41
N VAL A 166 3.76 -11.35 -22.77
CA VAL A 166 3.50 -10.91 -24.14
C VAL A 166 3.48 -9.40 -24.21
N GLU A 167 3.83 -8.83 -25.36
CA GLU A 167 3.65 -7.42 -25.65
C GLU A 167 2.16 -7.14 -25.92
N ALA A 168 1.64 -6.04 -25.36
CA ALA A 168 0.27 -5.62 -25.64
C ALA A 168 0.27 -4.91 -27.01
N GLY A 169 -0.43 -5.48 -27.98
CA GLY A 169 -0.54 -4.92 -29.34
C GLY A 169 0.06 -5.76 -30.46
N LYS A 170 0.50 -6.98 -30.14
CA LYS A 170 0.74 -8.03 -31.15
C LYS A 170 -0.29 -9.12 -31.06
#